data_b32e05410a86a520656bed18dd23f393
#
_entry.id   b32e05410a86a520656bed18dd23f393
#
_cell.length_a   1.000
_cell.length_b   1.000
_cell.length_c   1.000
_cell.angle_alpha   90.00
_cell.angle_beta   90.00
_cell.angle_gamma   90.00
#
_symmetry.space_group_name_H-M   'P 1'
#
loop_
_entity.id
_entity.type
_entity.pdbx_description
1 polymer ?
#
loop_
_entity_poly.entity_id
_entity_poly.type
_entity_poly.pdbx_seq_one_letter_code
_entity_poly.pdbx_strand_id
1 'polypeptide(L)'
;MPGLVSVFVPGRIRLLMALSVSYAAAPMVGLSPSFSLLTCVKESFFGFFLATVIRILFEGVSMVGGVLSHQSSFGNAMGSALTQETEDLFSSFCTLYFITLFFATELHIVLIRGVMNSYDIFPIGSEFVYGDVSSSVVHYLAQGFEAAISLAAPFLIFGVFYHILLGLLNRIVPMLPVIFIGHPISLFIVLTMLMICISRFAVVFSEIVSRFAEGFFA
;
A
#
# COMPACT_ATOMS: atom_id res chain seq x y z
N MET A 1 2.93 -3.57 -10.68
CA MET A 1 3.15 -4.69 -9.74
C MET A 1 3.88 -4.16 -8.53
N PRO A 2 3.26 -4.13 -7.35
CA PRO A 2 3.79 -3.44 -6.16
C PRO A 2 5.13 -3.98 -5.65
N GLY A 3 5.35 -5.29 -5.67
CA GLY A 3 6.63 -5.88 -5.25
C GLY A 3 7.82 -5.59 -6.18
N LEU A 4 7.57 -5.12 -7.40
CA LEU A 4 8.61 -4.80 -8.39
C LEU A 4 9.09 -3.35 -8.30
N VAL A 5 8.40 -2.52 -7.53
CA VAL A 5 8.76 -1.10 -7.31
C VAL A 5 9.81 -0.95 -6.19
N SER A 6 10.08 -2.03 -5.43
CA SER A 6 11.11 -1.99 -4.40
C SER A 6 12.48 -1.70 -5.00
N VAL A 7 13.31 -1.01 -4.24
CA VAL A 7 14.70 -0.60 -4.59
C VAL A 7 15.57 -1.78 -5.04
N PHE A 8 15.17 -3.01 -4.71
CA PHE A 8 15.91 -4.24 -5.00
C PHE A 8 15.85 -4.73 -6.45
N VAL A 9 14.89 -4.29 -7.27
CA VAL A 9 14.76 -4.77 -8.65
C VAL A 9 15.27 -3.72 -9.64
N PRO A 10 16.37 -4.00 -10.37
CA PRO A 10 16.91 -3.09 -11.38
C PRO A 10 15.87 -2.74 -12.46
N GLY A 11 15.85 -1.49 -12.91
CA GLY A 11 14.87 -1.01 -13.90
C GLY A 11 14.82 -1.84 -15.19
N ARG A 12 15.94 -2.43 -15.60
CA ARG A 12 16.02 -3.32 -16.78
C ARG A 12 15.17 -4.58 -16.62
N ILE A 13 15.18 -5.20 -15.42
CA ILE A 13 14.38 -6.39 -15.14
C ILE A 13 12.89 -6.03 -15.14
N ARG A 14 12.52 -4.89 -14.56
CA ARG A 14 11.12 -4.39 -14.58
C ARG A 14 10.62 -4.21 -16.00
N LEU A 15 11.44 -3.63 -16.86
CA LEU A 15 11.08 -3.41 -18.26
C LEU A 15 10.92 -4.73 -19.02
N LEU A 16 11.80 -5.70 -18.81
CA LEU A 16 11.67 -7.03 -19.40
C LEU A 16 10.40 -7.76 -18.93
N MET A 17 10.07 -7.67 -17.64
CA MET A 17 8.84 -8.26 -17.10
C MET A 17 7.60 -7.57 -17.67
N ALA A 18 7.60 -6.24 -17.77
CA ALA A 18 6.51 -5.50 -18.40
C ALA A 18 6.31 -5.90 -19.87
N LEU A 19 7.38 -6.02 -20.63
CA LEU A 19 7.34 -6.47 -22.02
C LEU A 19 6.83 -7.90 -22.15
N SER A 20 7.28 -8.82 -21.28
CA SER A 20 6.82 -10.22 -21.32
C SER A 20 5.33 -10.35 -21.01
N VAL A 21 4.83 -9.62 -20.03
CA VAL A 21 3.39 -9.61 -19.69
C VAL A 21 2.58 -8.96 -20.83
N SER A 22 3.04 -7.84 -21.39
CA SER A 22 2.37 -7.19 -22.52
C SER A 22 2.34 -8.09 -23.77
N TYR A 23 3.41 -8.82 -24.04
CA TYR A 23 3.46 -9.77 -25.15
C TYR A 23 2.49 -10.94 -24.95
N ALA A 24 2.40 -11.46 -23.74
CA ALA A 24 1.44 -12.52 -23.40
C ALA A 24 -0.03 -12.05 -23.48
N ALA A 25 -0.29 -10.78 -23.17
CA ALA A 25 -1.61 -10.17 -23.20
C ALA A 25 -2.08 -9.79 -24.62
N ALA A 26 -1.15 -9.46 -25.51
CA ALA A 26 -1.43 -8.96 -26.85
C ALA A 26 -2.44 -9.81 -27.69
N PRO A 27 -2.36 -11.16 -27.72
CA PRO A 27 -3.32 -11.97 -28.46
C PRO A 27 -4.74 -11.93 -27.91
N MET A 28 -4.92 -11.59 -26.63
CA MET A 28 -6.24 -11.56 -25.96
C MET A 28 -6.97 -10.24 -26.23
N VAL A 29 -6.24 -9.15 -26.39
CA VAL A 29 -6.80 -7.80 -26.55
C VAL A 29 -7.25 -7.50 -27.99
N GLY A 30 -6.78 -8.29 -28.97
CA GLY A 30 -7.10 -8.06 -30.39
C GLY A 30 -6.40 -6.80 -30.93
N LEU A 31 -5.37 -6.99 -31.75
CA LEU A 31 -4.67 -5.87 -32.38
C LEU A 31 -5.56 -5.20 -33.43
N SER A 32 -6.02 -3.99 -33.17
CA SER A 32 -6.63 -3.16 -34.19
C SER A 32 -5.57 -2.68 -35.20
N PRO A 33 -5.82 -2.71 -36.52
CA PRO A 33 -4.81 -2.37 -37.54
C PRO A 33 -4.47 -0.87 -37.59
N SER A 34 -5.13 0.00 -36.88
CA SER A 34 -4.89 1.44 -36.88
C SER A 34 -3.94 1.86 -35.76
N PHE A 35 -2.64 1.61 -35.95
CA PHE A 35 -1.61 2.07 -35.04
C PHE A 35 -1.37 3.58 -35.28
N SER A 36 -1.97 4.43 -34.46
CA SER A 36 -1.75 5.87 -34.46
C SER A 36 -0.92 6.27 -33.24
N LEU A 37 -0.07 7.27 -33.41
CA LEU A 37 0.71 7.85 -32.31
C LEU A 37 -0.21 8.37 -31.19
N LEU A 38 -1.37 8.88 -31.55
CA LEU A 38 -2.43 9.29 -30.62
C LEU A 38 -2.97 8.13 -29.76
N THR A 39 -3.14 6.95 -30.34
CA THR A 39 -3.57 5.74 -29.65
C THR A 39 -2.52 5.31 -28.62
N CYS A 40 -1.24 5.34 -28.95
CA CYS A 40 -0.17 5.05 -27.99
C CYS A 40 -0.16 5.99 -26.80
N VAL A 41 -0.41 7.28 -27.00
CA VAL A 41 -0.47 8.26 -25.91
C VAL A 41 -1.66 7.98 -25.00
N LYS A 42 -2.83 7.70 -25.57
CA LYS A 42 -4.03 7.35 -24.81
C LYS A 42 -3.83 6.08 -23.95
N GLU A 43 -3.28 5.02 -24.55
CA GLU A 43 -3.00 3.76 -23.85
C GLU A 43 -1.96 3.94 -22.74
N SER A 44 -0.92 4.76 -22.98
CA SER A 44 0.06 5.07 -21.94
C SER A 44 -0.53 5.82 -20.76
N PHE A 45 -1.46 6.74 -21.03
CA PHE A 45 -2.17 7.48 -19.98
C PHE A 45 -3.07 6.55 -19.16
N PHE A 46 -3.79 5.64 -19.82
CA PHE A 46 -4.64 4.66 -19.14
C PHE A 46 -3.82 3.68 -18.28
N GLY A 47 -2.71 3.18 -18.80
CA GLY A 47 -1.79 2.33 -18.05
C GLY A 47 -1.18 3.05 -16.83
N PHE A 48 -0.84 4.34 -16.98
CA PHE A 48 -0.36 5.16 -15.86
C PHE A 48 -1.44 5.34 -14.78
N PHE A 49 -2.68 5.58 -15.20
CA PHE A 49 -3.82 5.69 -14.32
C PHE A 49 -4.03 4.41 -13.50
N LEU A 50 -4.12 3.25 -14.15
CA LEU A 50 -4.25 1.95 -13.50
C LEU A 50 -3.10 1.69 -12.50
N ALA A 51 -1.87 1.97 -12.92
CA ALA A 51 -0.70 1.80 -12.07
C ALA A 51 -0.75 2.70 -10.83
N THR A 52 -1.24 3.94 -10.97
CA THR A 52 -1.37 4.89 -9.86
C THR A 52 -2.38 4.41 -8.84
N VAL A 53 -3.52 3.92 -9.29
CA VAL A 53 -4.58 3.41 -8.41
C VAL A 53 -4.08 2.20 -7.58
N ILE A 54 -3.41 1.24 -8.23
CA ILE A 54 -2.80 0.09 -7.54
C ILE A 54 -1.72 0.56 -6.55
N ARG A 55 -0.91 1.54 -6.95
CA ARG A 55 0.14 2.09 -6.09
C ARG A 55 -0.42 2.71 -4.81
N ILE A 56 -1.51 3.42 -4.88
CA ILE A 56 -2.16 4.05 -3.73
C ILE A 56 -2.54 3.03 -2.65
N LEU A 57 -3.04 1.86 -3.05
CA LEU A 57 -3.35 0.77 -2.10
C LEU A 57 -2.11 0.32 -1.32
N PHE A 58 -0.98 0.17 -2.01
CA PHE A 58 0.27 -0.25 -1.36
C PHE A 58 0.94 0.85 -0.54
N GLU A 59 0.84 2.10 -0.94
CA GLU A 59 1.29 3.25 -0.13
C GLU A 59 0.47 3.37 1.15
N GLY A 60 -0.85 3.12 1.10
CA GLY A 60 -1.70 3.06 2.29
C GLY A 60 -1.22 2.03 3.31
N VAL A 61 -0.77 0.87 2.84
CA VAL A 61 -0.18 -0.18 3.70
C VAL A 61 1.16 0.26 4.30
N SER A 62 2.00 0.93 3.53
CA SER A 62 3.27 1.48 4.00
C SER A 62 3.07 2.50 5.13
N MET A 63 1.99 3.30 5.05
CA MET A 63 1.60 4.25 6.12
C MET A 63 1.32 3.53 7.45
N VAL A 64 0.74 2.33 7.43
CA VAL A 64 0.54 1.54 8.66
C VAL A 64 1.87 1.24 9.34
N GLY A 65 2.87 0.83 8.55
CA GLY A 65 4.25 0.61 9.06
C GLY A 65 4.85 1.86 9.67
N GLY A 66 4.65 3.04 9.06
CA GLY A 66 5.06 4.32 9.63
C GLY A 66 4.39 4.62 10.98
N VAL A 67 3.08 4.37 11.10
CA VAL A 67 2.36 4.51 12.38
C VAL A 67 2.94 3.57 13.45
N LEU A 68 3.21 2.31 13.10
CA LEU A 68 3.84 1.37 14.02
C LEU A 68 5.22 1.84 14.48
N SER A 69 6.02 2.36 13.57
CA SER A 69 7.34 2.91 13.88
C SER A 69 7.26 4.05 14.89
N HIS A 70 6.37 5.01 14.65
CA HIS A 70 6.13 6.12 15.58
C HIS A 70 5.65 5.66 16.95
N GLN A 71 4.73 4.71 17.01
CA GLN A 71 4.16 4.24 18.29
C GLN A 71 5.13 3.34 19.06
N SER A 72 6.00 2.61 18.38
CA SER A 72 7.00 1.77 19.03
C SER A 72 8.11 2.56 19.72
N SER A 73 8.29 3.83 19.37
CA SER A 73 9.40 4.68 19.83
C SER A 73 10.80 4.02 19.63
N PHE A 74 10.88 3.08 18.71
CA PHE A 74 12.09 2.27 18.50
C PHE A 74 13.27 3.13 18.06
N GLY A 75 13.05 4.13 17.22
CA GLY A 75 14.06 5.09 16.81
C GLY A 75 14.68 5.85 17.98
N ASN A 76 13.87 6.22 18.96
CA ASN A 76 14.35 6.91 20.16
C ASN A 76 15.13 5.99 21.10
N ALA A 77 14.80 4.69 21.13
CA ALA A 77 15.49 3.70 21.96
C ALA A 77 16.90 3.37 21.46
N MET A 78 17.14 3.47 20.14
CA MET A 78 18.44 3.17 19.53
C MET A 78 19.35 4.40 19.33
N GLY A 79 18.87 5.59 19.71
CA GLY A 79 19.64 6.84 19.57
C GLY A 79 19.38 7.55 18.24
N SER A 80 19.47 8.88 18.28
CA SER A 80 19.06 9.78 17.19
C SER A 80 19.81 9.61 15.86
N ALA A 81 20.91 8.86 15.84
CA ALA A 81 21.68 8.60 14.62
C ALA A 81 21.05 7.55 13.69
N LEU A 82 20.12 6.72 14.21
CA LEU A 82 19.50 5.62 13.48
C LEU A 82 17.99 5.83 13.23
N THR A 83 17.44 7.00 13.57
CA THR A 83 16.00 7.27 13.54
C THR A 83 15.38 7.09 12.16
N GLN A 84 16.10 7.46 11.10
CA GLN A 84 15.59 7.38 9.75
C GLN A 84 15.57 5.93 9.23
N GLU A 85 16.59 5.13 9.56
CA GLU A 85 16.66 3.72 9.16
C GLU A 85 15.67 2.83 9.93
N THR A 86 15.31 3.20 11.16
CA THR A 86 14.39 2.43 12.00
C THR A 86 12.91 2.69 11.68
N GLU A 87 12.56 3.88 11.20
CA GLU A 87 11.23 4.15 10.63
C GLU A 87 11.01 3.29 9.39
N ASP A 88 12.05 3.09 8.59
CA ASP A 88 11.99 2.24 7.40
C ASP A 88 11.83 0.74 7.72
N LEU A 89 12.29 0.25 8.89
CA LEU A 89 12.20 -1.16 9.25
C LEU A 89 10.76 -1.65 9.40
N PHE A 90 9.91 -0.97 10.19
CA PHE A 90 8.51 -1.35 10.35
C PHE A 90 7.72 -1.17 9.05
N SER A 91 7.99 -0.09 8.33
CA SER A 91 7.40 0.16 7.02
C SER A 91 7.80 -0.93 6.01
N SER A 92 9.07 -1.29 5.99
CA SER A 92 9.61 -2.37 5.14
C SER A 92 9.03 -3.73 5.53
N PHE A 93 8.92 -4.03 6.82
CA PHE A 93 8.31 -5.26 7.31
C PHE A 93 6.84 -5.37 6.88
N CYS A 94 6.05 -4.33 7.10
CA CYS A 94 4.65 -4.29 6.66
C CYS A 94 4.56 -4.46 5.14
N THR A 95 5.37 -3.74 4.38
CA THR A 95 5.40 -3.84 2.92
C THR A 95 5.72 -5.25 2.46
N LEU A 96 6.74 -5.90 3.01
CA LEU A 96 7.10 -7.28 2.69
C LEU A 96 5.99 -8.27 3.08
N TYR A 97 5.40 -8.09 4.25
CA TYR A 97 4.27 -8.92 4.70
C TYR A 97 3.09 -8.84 3.73
N PHE A 98 2.69 -7.64 3.34
CA PHE A 98 1.57 -7.46 2.41
C PHE A 98 1.90 -7.90 0.98
N ILE A 99 3.14 -7.73 0.52
CA ILE A 99 3.59 -8.31 -0.75
C ILE A 99 3.51 -9.84 -0.71
N THR A 100 3.93 -10.45 0.40
CA THR A 100 3.84 -11.90 0.56
C THR A 100 2.39 -12.37 0.55
N LEU A 101 1.50 -11.68 1.28
CA LEU A 101 0.07 -11.95 1.24
C LEU A 101 -0.52 -11.82 -0.17
N PHE A 102 -0.17 -10.74 -0.87
CA PHE A 102 -0.63 -10.48 -2.22
C PHE A 102 -0.32 -11.62 -3.20
N PHE A 103 0.87 -12.20 -3.10
CA PHE A 103 1.23 -13.36 -3.90
C PHE A 103 0.63 -14.68 -3.37
N ALA A 104 0.58 -14.86 -2.06
CA ALA A 104 0.04 -16.07 -1.43
C ALA A 104 -1.48 -16.24 -1.64
N THR A 105 -2.21 -15.13 -1.72
CA THR A 105 -3.66 -15.12 -1.98
C THR A 105 -4.01 -15.03 -3.47
N GLU A 106 -3.02 -15.13 -4.36
CA GLU A 106 -3.19 -15.06 -5.83
C GLU A 106 -3.83 -13.76 -6.34
N LEU A 107 -3.85 -12.70 -5.53
CA LEU A 107 -4.43 -11.39 -5.90
C LEU A 107 -3.74 -10.77 -7.13
N HIS A 108 -2.51 -11.14 -7.43
CA HIS A 108 -1.82 -10.74 -8.65
C HIS A 108 -2.53 -11.24 -9.92
N ILE A 109 -3.15 -12.44 -9.88
CA ILE A 109 -3.93 -12.98 -10.99
C ILE A 109 -5.22 -12.17 -11.18
N VAL A 110 -5.87 -11.80 -10.07
CA VAL A 110 -7.08 -10.98 -10.09
C VAL A 110 -6.79 -9.62 -10.73
N LEU A 111 -5.67 -8.97 -10.38
CA LEU A 111 -5.26 -7.71 -11.00
C LEU A 111 -4.94 -7.85 -12.49
N ILE A 112 -4.25 -8.91 -12.91
CA ILE A 112 -3.95 -9.16 -14.33
C ILE A 112 -5.24 -9.37 -15.12
N ARG A 113 -6.17 -10.19 -14.61
CA ARG A 113 -7.49 -10.38 -15.22
C ARG A 113 -8.27 -9.08 -15.32
N GLY A 114 -8.21 -8.28 -14.28
CA GLY A 114 -8.86 -6.98 -14.27
C GLY A 114 -8.32 -6.04 -15.34
N VAL A 115 -7.00 -5.96 -15.51
CA VAL A 115 -6.39 -5.21 -16.61
C VAL A 115 -6.86 -5.72 -17.97
N MET A 116 -7.03 -7.04 -18.13
CA MET A 116 -7.57 -7.63 -19.35
C MET A 116 -9.04 -7.22 -19.58
N ASN A 117 -9.88 -7.37 -18.57
CA ASN A 117 -11.31 -7.01 -18.65
C ASN A 117 -11.52 -5.50 -18.89
N SER A 118 -10.58 -4.64 -18.47
CA SER A 118 -10.66 -3.22 -18.74
C SER A 118 -10.70 -2.87 -20.24
N TYR A 119 -10.14 -3.72 -21.09
CA TYR A 119 -10.19 -3.55 -22.54
C TYR A 119 -11.56 -3.91 -23.15
N ASP A 120 -12.37 -4.70 -22.46
CA ASP A 120 -13.75 -4.97 -22.86
C ASP A 120 -14.64 -3.75 -22.59
N ILE A 121 -14.33 -2.98 -21.53
CA ILE A 121 -15.06 -1.75 -21.16
C ILE A 121 -14.54 -0.55 -21.97
N PHE A 122 -13.23 -0.47 -22.16
CA PHE A 122 -12.54 0.59 -22.90
C PHE A 122 -11.76 0.02 -24.08
N PRO A 123 -12.41 -0.23 -25.22
CA PRO A 123 -11.73 -0.73 -26.42
C PRO A 123 -10.65 0.23 -26.89
N ILE A 124 -9.59 -0.34 -27.49
CA ILE A 124 -8.46 0.44 -28.02
C ILE A 124 -8.96 1.51 -29.00
N GLY A 125 -8.63 2.77 -28.75
CA GLY A 125 -9.00 3.90 -29.59
C GLY A 125 -10.35 4.56 -29.25
N SER A 126 -11.08 4.10 -28.22
CA SER A 126 -12.30 4.76 -27.77
C SER A 126 -12.05 6.18 -27.27
N GLU A 127 -13.08 7.03 -27.30
CA GLU A 127 -13.00 8.38 -26.76
C GLU A 127 -13.05 8.34 -25.23
N PHE A 128 -12.07 8.95 -24.61
CA PHE A 128 -11.95 9.05 -23.14
C PHE A 128 -12.91 10.12 -22.62
N VAL A 129 -13.83 9.74 -21.73
CA VAL A 129 -14.61 10.68 -20.92
C VAL A 129 -13.80 11.02 -19.66
N TYR A 130 -13.04 12.11 -19.72
CA TYR A 130 -12.14 12.54 -18.63
C TYR A 130 -12.85 12.75 -17.27
N GLY A 131 -14.13 13.09 -17.29
CA GLY A 131 -14.93 13.31 -16.07
C GLY A 131 -15.08 12.05 -15.21
N ASP A 132 -15.36 10.92 -15.82
CA ASP A 132 -15.60 9.66 -15.11
C ASP A 132 -14.29 9.09 -14.55
N VAL A 133 -13.18 9.30 -15.26
CA VAL A 133 -11.84 8.87 -14.80
C VAL A 133 -11.42 9.62 -13.54
N SER A 134 -11.62 10.93 -13.48
CA SER A 134 -11.25 11.74 -12.32
C SER A 134 -12.05 11.40 -11.07
N SER A 135 -13.36 11.15 -11.22
CA SER A 135 -14.23 10.75 -10.10
C SER A 135 -13.86 9.36 -9.57
N SER A 136 -13.51 8.43 -10.46
CA SER A 136 -13.04 7.10 -10.10
C SER A 136 -11.71 7.14 -9.32
N VAL A 137 -10.74 7.99 -9.72
CA VAL A 137 -9.49 8.17 -8.97
C VAL A 137 -9.77 8.61 -7.54
N VAL A 138 -10.60 9.63 -7.35
CA VAL A 138 -10.93 10.17 -6.03
C VAL A 138 -11.60 9.10 -5.17
N HIS A 139 -12.50 8.31 -5.75
CA HIS A 139 -13.17 7.23 -5.06
C HIS A 139 -12.18 6.14 -4.57
N TYR A 140 -11.28 5.68 -5.44
CA TYR A 140 -10.28 4.67 -5.07
C TYR A 140 -9.21 5.21 -4.11
N LEU A 141 -8.86 6.49 -4.21
CA LEU A 141 -8.03 7.18 -3.22
C LEU A 141 -8.70 7.14 -1.84
N ALA A 142 -9.98 7.48 -1.76
CA ALA A 142 -10.73 7.46 -0.51
C ALA A 142 -10.80 6.05 0.09
N GLN A 143 -11.06 5.02 -0.71
CA GLN A 143 -11.07 3.63 -0.28
C GLN A 143 -9.69 3.16 0.24
N GLY A 144 -8.61 3.50 -0.47
CA GLY A 144 -7.24 3.18 -0.02
C GLY A 144 -6.88 3.85 1.29
N PHE A 145 -7.32 5.09 1.49
CA PHE A 145 -7.13 5.84 2.74
C PHE A 145 -7.93 5.26 3.89
N GLU A 146 -9.21 4.93 3.66
CA GLU A 146 -10.09 4.26 4.64
C GLU A 146 -9.49 2.93 5.10
N ALA A 147 -8.98 2.15 4.16
CA ALA A 147 -8.29 0.91 4.42
C ALA A 147 -7.03 1.11 5.30
N ALA A 148 -6.19 2.08 4.96
CA ALA A 148 -4.99 2.41 5.73
C ALA A 148 -5.33 2.84 7.16
N ILE A 149 -6.33 3.71 7.33
CA ILE A 149 -6.79 4.15 8.65
C ILE A 149 -7.37 2.98 9.44
N SER A 150 -8.18 2.12 8.83
CA SER A 150 -8.77 0.95 9.49
C SER A 150 -7.71 -0.02 10.01
N LEU A 151 -6.66 -0.25 9.22
CA LEU A 151 -5.53 -1.09 9.63
C LEU A 151 -4.68 -0.43 10.72
N ALA A 152 -4.47 0.89 10.65
CA ALA A 152 -3.68 1.65 11.63
C ALA A 152 -4.44 1.96 12.92
N ALA A 153 -5.79 1.94 12.91
CA ALA A 153 -6.64 2.39 14.00
C ALA A 153 -6.28 1.83 15.39
N PRO A 154 -6.06 0.52 15.59
CA PRO A 154 -5.72 -0.01 16.90
C PRO A 154 -4.42 0.59 17.45
N PHE A 155 -3.43 0.83 16.59
CA PHE A 155 -2.15 1.43 16.98
C PHE A 155 -2.28 2.92 17.27
N LEU A 156 -3.08 3.64 16.49
CA LEU A 156 -3.36 5.06 16.72
C LEU A 156 -4.07 5.28 18.06
N ILE A 157 -5.09 4.46 18.35
CA ILE A 157 -5.82 4.52 19.63
C ILE A 157 -4.86 4.24 20.79
N PHE A 158 -4.09 3.17 20.69
CA PHE A 158 -3.06 2.85 21.68
C PHE A 158 -2.10 4.02 21.89
N GLY A 159 -1.58 4.60 20.81
CA GLY A 159 -0.64 5.70 20.89
C GLY A 159 -1.17 6.93 21.59
N VAL A 160 -2.42 7.32 21.32
CA VAL A 160 -3.07 8.46 22.00
C VAL A 160 -3.16 8.20 23.50
N PHE A 161 -3.70 7.04 23.90
CA PHE A 161 -3.80 6.68 25.33
C PHE A 161 -2.44 6.62 26.01
N TYR A 162 -1.47 6.01 25.36
CA TYR A 162 -0.12 5.87 25.87
C TYR A 162 0.56 7.22 26.11
N HIS A 163 0.47 8.15 25.16
CA HIS A 163 1.08 9.47 25.30
C HIS A 163 0.39 10.32 26.38
N ILE A 164 -0.93 10.22 26.51
CA ILE A 164 -1.67 10.87 27.61
C ILE A 164 -1.17 10.33 28.97
N LEU A 165 -1.02 9.01 29.08
CA LEU A 165 -0.57 8.35 30.30
C LEU A 165 0.86 8.75 30.67
N LEU A 166 1.78 8.79 29.69
CA LEU A 166 3.14 9.30 29.90
C LEU A 166 3.16 10.78 30.32
N GLY A 167 2.31 11.62 29.72
CA GLY A 167 2.18 13.03 30.08
C GLY A 167 1.72 13.22 31.54
N LEU A 168 0.73 12.44 31.99
CA LEU A 168 0.28 12.43 33.38
C LEU A 168 1.36 11.95 34.33
N LEU A 169 2.05 10.85 33.98
CA LEU A 169 3.13 10.31 34.80
C LEU A 169 4.27 11.32 34.99
N ASN A 170 4.65 12.01 33.92
CA ASN A 170 5.70 13.05 33.96
C ASN A 170 5.29 14.23 34.85
N ARG A 171 3.99 14.53 34.94
CA ARG A 171 3.47 15.57 35.85
C ARG A 171 3.51 15.16 37.32
N ILE A 172 3.27 13.87 37.61
CA ILE A 172 3.22 13.34 39.02
C ILE A 172 4.62 13.12 39.55
N VAL A 173 5.55 12.63 38.72
CA VAL A 173 6.93 12.26 39.11
C VAL A 173 7.96 12.95 38.21
N PRO A 174 8.17 14.27 38.34
CA PRO A 174 9.03 15.02 37.43
C PRO A 174 10.52 14.68 37.57
N MET A 175 10.91 14.03 38.65
CA MET A 175 12.31 13.65 38.93
C MET A 175 12.74 12.38 38.19
N LEU A 176 11.81 11.56 37.71
CA LEU A 176 12.14 10.37 36.94
C LEU A 176 12.08 10.66 35.43
N PRO A 177 13.08 10.23 34.67
CA PRO A 177 13.03 10.32 33.21
C PRO A 177 12.07 9.29 32.67
N VAL A 178 10.75 9.54 32.81
CA VAL A 178 9.64 8.64 32.44
C VAL A 178 9.75 8.18 30.99
N ILE A 179 10.33 9.01 30.15
CA ILE A 179 10.55 8.71 28.73
C ILE A 179 11.44 7.47 28.54
N PHE A 180 12.53 7.34 29.32
CA PHE A 180 13.44 6.19 29.19
C PHE A 180 12.82 4.85 29.56
N ILE A 181 11.87 4.85 30.50
CA ILE A 181 11.14 3.65 30.91
C ILE A 181 9.98 3.39 29.94
N GLY A 182 9.37 4.45 29.45
CA GLY A 182 8.23 4.37 28.53
C GLY A 182 8.58 3.72 27.17
N HIS A 183 9.69 4.11 26.56
CA HIS A 183 10.04 3.60 25.22
C HIS A 183 10.11 2.07 25.11
N PRO A 184 10.81 1.33 25.99
CA PRO A 184 10.82 -0.14 25.93
C PRO A 184 9.44 -0.76 26.13
N ILE A 185 8.61 -0.14 26.99
CA ILE A 185 7.25 -0.63 27.26
C ILE A 185 6.36 -0.44 26.02
N SER A 186 6.42 0.73 25.37
CA SER A 186 5.65 0.97 24.16
C SER A 186 6.04 -0.01 23.04
N LEU A 187 7.31 -0.26 22.85
CA LEU A 187 7.81 -1.22 21.87
C LEU A 187 7.23 -2.62 22.11
N PHE A 188 7.28 -3.11 23.35
CA PHE A 188 6.77 -4.42 23.71
C PHE A 188 5.27 -4.53 23.45
N ILE A 189 4.50 -3.50 23.83
CA ILE A 189 3.04 -3.48 23.60
C ILE A 189 2.73 -3.43 22.10
N VAL A 190 3.40 -2.58 21.33
CA VAL A 190 3.18 -2.48 19.87
C VAL A 190 3.49 -3.81 19.17
N LEU A 191 4.59 -4.48 19.54
CA LEU A 191 4.90 -5.80 18.99
C LEU A 191 3.87 -6.86 19.36
N THR A 192 3.38 -6.86 20.60
CA THR A 192 2.32 -7.77 21.04
C THR A 192 1.02 -7.50 20.28
N MET A 193 0.63 -6.24 20.12
CA MET A 193 -0.52 -5.84 19.32
C MET A 193 -0.37 -6.26 17.85
N LEU A 194 0.83 -6.09 17.28
CA LEU A 194 1.10 -6.52 15.92
C LEU A 194 0.91 -8.03 15.75
N MET A 195 1.42 -8.84 16.69
CA MET A 195 1.23 -10.29 16.66
C MET A 195 -0.26 -10.69 16.70
N ILE A 196 -1.06 -9.99 17.47
CA ILE A 196 -2.51 -10.26 17.56
C ILE A 196 -3.23 -9.80 16.29
N CYS A 197 -2.84 -8.64 15.75
CA CYS A 197 -3.51 -8.03 14.60
C CYS A 197 -3.07 -8.62 13.25
N ILE A 198 -1.97 -9.36 13.17
CA ILE A 198 -1.38 -9.81 11.90
C ILE A 198 -2.34 -10.67 11.07
N SER A 199 -3.12 -11.54 11.71
CA SER A 199 -4.13 -12.36 11.04
C SER A 199 -5.32 -11.53 10.52
N ARG A 200 -5.70 -10.50 11.29
CA ARG A 200 -6.74 -9.54 10.88
C ARG A 200 -6.28 -8.71 9.69
N PHE A 201 -5.02 -8.31 9.67
CA PHE A 201 -4.43 -7.60 8.54
C PHE A 201 -4.56 -8.40 7.24
N ALA A 202 -4.29 -9.72 7.28
CA ALA A 202 -4.43 -10.57 6.11
C ALA A 202 -5.87 -10.57 5.57
N VAL A 203 -6.86 -10.72 6.46
CA VAL A 203 -8.28 -10.76 6.08
C VAL A 203 -8.74 -9.41 5.50
N VAL A 204 -8.46 -8.32 6.21
CA VAL A 204 -8.86 -6.97 5.78
C VAL A 204 -8.20 -6.60 4.46
N PHE A 205 -6.91 -6.92 4.29
CA PHE A 205 -6.20 -6.65 3.05
C PHE A 205 -6.79 -7.42 1.87
N SER A 206 -7.06 -8.72 2.03
CA SER A 206 -7.65 -9.53 0.96
C SER A 206 -9.05 -9.04 0.58
N GLU A 207 -9.85 -8.62 1.55
CA GLU A 207 -11.19 -8.05 1.33
C GLU A 207 -11.13 -6.70 0.60
N ILE A 208 -10.18 -5.84 0.96
CA ILE A 208 -9.99 -4.55 0.29
C ILE A 208 -9.56 -4.75 -1.16
N VAL A 209 -8.59 -5.62 -1.41
CA VAL A 209 -8.09 -5.87 -2.78
C VAL A 209 -9.17 -6.54 -3.64
N SER A 210 -9.97 -7.46 -3.07
CA SER A 210 -11.07 -8.09 -3.81
C SER A 210 -12.18 -7.08 -4.15
N ARG A 211 -12.63 -6.27 -3.19
CA ARG A 211 -13.61 -5.19 -3.44
C ARG A 211 -13.10 -4.20 -4.47
N PHE A 212 -11.83 -3.86 -4.40
CA PHE A 212 -11.19 -3.00 -5.36
C PHE A 212 -11.20 -3.60 -6.78
N ALA A 213 -10.86 -4.88 -6.89
CA ALA A 213 -10.90 -5.59 -8.17
C ALA A 213 -12.33 -5.68 -8.73
N GLU A 214 -13.32 -6.01 -7.91
CA GLU A 214 -14.73 -6.06 -8.31
C GLU A 214 -15.25 -4.68 -8.73
N GLY A 215 -14.98 -3.63 -7.96
CA GLY A 215 -15.49 -2.29 -8.24
C GLY A 215 -14.81 -1.61 -9.42
N PHE A 216 -13.59 -2.00 -9.77
CA PHE A 216 -12.84 -1.42 -10.89
C PHE A 216 -13.10 -2.17 -12.21
N PHE A 217 -13.47 -3.46 -12.13
CA PHE A 217 -13.56 -4.34 -13.29
C PHE A 217 -14.99 -4.92 -13.51
N ALA A 218 -15.98 -4.50 -12.70
CA ALA A 218 -17.39 -4.76 -12.90
C ALA A 218 -18.05 -3.60 -13.68
#